data_12cf37147d4a725f583a697560caf801
#
_entry.id   12cf37147d4a725f583a697560caf801
#
_cell.length_a   1.000
_cell.length_b   1.000
_cell.length_c   1.000
_cell.angle_alpha   90.00
_cell.angle_beta   90.00
_cell.angle_gamma   90.00
#
_symmetry.space_group_name_H-M   'P 1'
#
loop_
_entity.id
_entity.type
_entity.pdbx_description
1 polymer ?
#
loop_
_entity_poly.entity_id
_entity_poly.type
_entity_poly.pdbx_seq_one_letter_code
_entity_poly.pdbx_strand_id
1 'polypeptide(L)'
;MEKAHRPTHSKAIVFVLVAVVSGTLMDTLLKVAGAHVGTWQLLVLRWSFALLVLLPVILTGSAGSMHIQSWRVHIARGLLNCLGSYALFYALATLPLSVVITILFAEPLFVIPFAVLILHEQVGTKDVLAALLGLVGVVVMSQPDVSQGDWKMLLPLVAASSFALLNVLTKKWGAQESPVSLMLWMAVSTLLITIPFAASQWVELRWQDYGMALAIAVLGSVYSYFWIVGLRMGNVAKLTQLSFLSLPLAFGLGWAFFHEAPGAVTVWGALIIAAAVMLLSMNMARVKTAHVFLRRLFKPAKS
;
A
#
# COMPACT_ATOMS: atom_id res chain seq x y z
N MET A 1 28.46 7.39 25.19
CA MET A 1 28.09 6.24 24.34
C MET A 1 26.57 6.09 24.37
N GLU A 2 25.95 6.76 23.44
CA GLU A 2 24.50 6.92 23.32
C GLU A 2 23.90 5.59 22.82
N LYS A 3 23.07 4.97 23.63
CA LYS A 3 22.26 3.81 23.21
C LYS A 3 21.27 4.30 22.16
N ALA A 4 21.64 4.21 20.88
CA ALA A 4 20.71 4.41 19.79
C ALA A 4 19.47 3.55 20.04
N HIS A 5 18.39 4.18 20.37
CA HIS A 5 17.07 3.59 20.60
C HIS A 5 16.63 2.94 19.28
N ARG A 6 16.89 1.64 19.11
CA ARG A 6 16.33 0.89 17.96
C ARG A 6 14.81 0.97 18.09
N PRO A 7 14.11 1.64 17.17
CA PRO A 7 12.66 1.66 17.21
C PRO A 7 12.17 0.22 17.21
N THR A 8 11.40 -0.11 18.20
CA THR A 8 10.91 -1.47 18.44
C THR A 8 10.12 -1.93 17.23
N HIS A 9 10.43 -3.13 16.71
CA HIS A 9 9.72 -3.79 15.61
C HIS A 9 8.18 -3.74 15.78
N SER A 10 7.70 -3.71 17.01
CA SER A 10 6.29 -3.54 17.36
C SER A 10 5.70 -2.20 16.90
N LYS A 11 6.45 -1.10 16.95
CA LYS A 11 5.95 0.20 16.47
C LYS A 11 5.74 0.22 14.95
N ALA A 12 6.67 -0.38 14.19
CA ALA A 12 6.52 -0.50 12.75
C ALA A 12 5.26 -1.30 12.36
N ILE A 13 5.01 -2.39 13.07
CA ILE A 13 3.80 -3.21 12.87
C ILE A 13 2.54 -2.38 13.16
N VAL A 14 2.48 -1.67 14.28
CA VAL A 14 1.31 -0.82 14.63
C VAL A 14 1.09 0.24 13.55
N PHE A 15 2.14 0.91 13.06
CA PHE A 15 2.00 1.93 12.01
C PHE A 15 1.47 1.32 10.72
N VAL A 16 1.98 0.17 10.30
CA VAL A 16 1.48 -0.52 9.11
C VAL A 16 0.03 -1.00 9.31
N LEU A 17 -0.35 -1.45 10.49
CA LEU A 17 -1.75 -1.82 10.78
C LEU A 17 -2.69 -0.62 10.68
N VAL A 18 -2.32 0.53 11.23
CA VAL A 18 -3.09 1.79 11.08
C VAL A 18 -3.22 2.16 9.60
N ALA A 19 -2.13 2.03 8.82
CA ALA A 19 -2.16 2.26 7.40
C ALA A 19 -3.13 1.28 6.70
N VAL A 20 -3.04 -0.02 6.98
CA VAL A 20 -3.90 -1.04 6.36
C VAL A 20 -5.38 -0.76 6.62
N VAL A 21 -5.75 -0.47 7.87
CA VAL A 21 -7.16 -0.16 8.21
C VAL A 21 -7.64 1.09 7.48
N SER A 22 -6.87 2.19 7.53
CA SER A 22 -7.25 3.43 6.85
C SER A 22 -7.27 3.27 5.33
N GLY A 23 -6.35 2.48 4.75
CA GLY A 23 -6.35 2.17 3.32
C GLY A 23 -7.58 1.39 2.89
N THR A 24 -7.95 0.33 3.61
CA THR A 24 -9.13 -0.47 3.27
C THR A 24 -10.44 0.33 3.39
N LEU A 25 -10.55 1.19 4.41
CA LEU A 25 -11.68 2.11 4.52
C LEU A 25 -11.71 3.11 3.36
N MET A 26 -10.55 3.66 2.97
CA MET A 26 -10.43 4.52 1.80
C MET A 26 -10.89 3.82 0.52
N ASP A 27 -10.45 2.58 0.28
CA ASP A 27 -10.81 1.78 -0.90
C ASP A 27 -12.32 1.50 -0.95
N THR A 28 -12.93 1.27 0.22
CA THR A 28 -14.39 1.12 0.33
C THR A 28 -15.12 2.39 -0.08
N LEU A 29 -14.67 3.55 0.38
CA LEU A 29 -15.25 4.85 -0.02
C LEU A 29 -15.00 5.15 -1.51
N LEU A 30 -13.83 4.79 -2.03
CA LEU A 30 -13.51 4.94 -3.46
C LEU A 30 -14.46 4.10 -4.33
N LYS A 31 -14.81 2.89 -3.90
CA LYS A 31 -15.80 2.06 -4.60
C LYS A 31 -17.17 2.74 -4.61
N VAL A 32 -17.62 3.29 -3.50
CA VAL A 32 -18.90 4.04 -3.42
C VAL A 32 -18.86 5.26 -4.33
N ALA A 33 -17.80 6.06 -4.26
CA ALA A 33 -17.65 7.28 -5.07
C ALA A 33 -17.53 6.97 -6.56
N GLY A 34 -16.82 5.90 -6.93
CA GLY A 34 -16.61 5.47 -8.32
C GLY A 34 -17.87 5.05 -9.07
N ALA A 35 -18.98 4.80 -8.35
CA ALA A 35 -20.27 4.55 -8.98
C ALA A 35 -20.89 5.82 -9.62
N HIS A 36 -20.45 7.01 -9.22
CA HIS A 36 -21.04 8.29 -9.64
C HIS A 36 -20.03 9.27 -10.24
N VAL A 37 -18.76 9.16 -9.83
CA VAL A 37 -17.69 10.10 -10.21
C VAL A 37 -16.65 9.37 -11.06
N GLY A 38 -16.27 9.98 -12.18
CA GLY A 38 -15.26 9.40 -13.07
C GLY A 38 -13.89 9.23 -12.40
N THR A 39 -13.14 8.20 -12.80
CA THR A 39 -11.87 7.82 -12.18
C THR A 39 -10.84 8.95 -12.17
N TRP A 40 -10.68 9.68 -13.28
CA TRP A 40 -9.77 10.83 -13.35
C TRP A 40 -10.16 11.96 -12.42
N GLN A 41 -11.46 12.21 -12.32
CA GLN A 41 -12.02 13.25 -11.44
C GLN A 41 -11.83 12.88 -9.96
N LEU A 42 -12.05 11.60 -9.60
CA LEU A 42 -11.76 11.10 -8.25
C LEU A 42 -10.29 11.24 -7.88
N LEU A 43 -9.36 10.98 -8.82
CA LEU A 43 -7.93 11.20 -8.60
C LEU A 43 -7.63 12.67 -8.30
N VAL A 44 -8.16 13.60 -9.13
CA VAL A 44 -7.97 15.04 -8.89
C VAL A 44 -8.53 15.45 -7.55
N LEU A 45 -9.76 15.06 -7.21
CA LEU A 45 -10.37 15.38 -5.92
C LEU A 45 -9.55 14.82 -4.75
N ARG A 46 -9.19 13.55 -4.80
CA ARG A 46 -8.40 12.90 -3.74
C ARG A 46 -7.10 13.63 -3.46
N TRP A 47 -6.34 13.95 -4.51
CA TRP A 47 -5.04 14.57 -4.34
C TRP A 47 -5.12 16.06 -4.02
N SER A 48 -6.14 16.79 -4.54
CA SER A 48 -6.41 18.17 -4.16
C SER A 48 -6.77 18.27 -2.68
N PHE A 49 -7.71 17.44 -2.20
CA PHE A 49 -8.05 17.41 -0.78
C PHE A 49 -6.90 16.89 0.10
N ALA A 50 -6.05 15.99 -0.41
CA ALA A 50 -4.85 15.57 0.31
C ALA A 50 -3.89 16.76 0.54
N LEU A 51 -3.72 17.65 -0.44
CA LEU A 51 -2.94 18.88 -0.25
C LEU A 51 -3.58 19.79 0.82
N LEU A 52 -4.91 19.93 0.82
CA LEU A 52 -5.60 20.68 1.87
C LEU A 52 -5.41 20.08 3.26
N VAL A 53 -5.45 18.76 3.39
CA VAL A 53 -5.20 18.05 4.64
C VAL A 53 -3.76 18.24 5.13
N LEU A 54 -2.79 18.30 4.21
CA LEU A 54 -1.38 18.53 4.55
C LEU A 54 -1.07 20.00 4.89
N LEU A 55 -1.89 20.94 4.40
CA LEU A 55 -1.64 22.37 4.53
C LEU A 55 -1.42 22.83 5.99
N PRO A 56 -2.26 22.47 6.99
CA PRO A 56 -2.03 22.86 8.38
C PRO A 56 -0.69 22.35 8.91
N VAL A 57 -0.29 21.11 8.58
CA VAL A 57 0.97 20.51 9.02
C VAL A 57 2.17 21.26 8.43
N ILE A 58 2.04 21.74 7.19
CA ILE A 58 3.07 22.53 6.51
C ILE A 58 3.17 23.92 7.13
N LEU A 59 2.03 24.60 7.33
CA LEU A 59 1.99 25.97 7.86
C LEU A 59 2.47 26.06 9.31
N THR A 60 2.25 25.04 10.13
CA THR A 60 2.75 24.99 11.52
C THR A 60 4.23 24.66 11.63
N GLY A 61 4.93 24.42 10.53
CA GLY A 61 6.34 24.00 10.53
C GLY A 61 6.57 22.58 11.03
N SER A 62 5.50 21.83 11.34
CA SER A 62 5.59 20.45 11.84
C SER A 62 5.94 19.43 10.75
N ALA A 63 5.99 19.85 9.50
CA ALA A 63 6.25 19.01 8.34
C ALA A 63 7.70 18.47 8.24
N GLY A 64 8.61 19.03 9.01
CA GLY A 64 10.05 18.78 8.87
C GLY A 64 10.65 19.44 7.63
N SER A 65 11.82 18.98 7.20
CA SER A 65 12.48 19.52 6.01
C SER A 65 11.68 19.22 4.75
N MET A 66 11.40 20.26 3.95
CA MET A 66 10.76 20.16 2.62
C MET A 66 11.79 20.08 1.50
N HIS A 67 13.04 19.76 1.83
CA HIS A 67 14.11 19.67 0.85
C HIS A 67 13.85 18.56 -0.17
N ILE A 68 13.97 18.89 -1.44
CA ILE A 68 13.84 17.96 -2.56
C ILE A 68 15.23 17.42 -2.88
N GLN A 69 15.43 16.13 -2.67
CA GLN A 69 16.68 15.48 -3.01
C GLN A 69 16.82 15.28 -4.53
N SER A 70 15.74 14.90 -5.21
CA SER A 70 15.75 14.65 -6.64
C SER A 70 14.38 14.79 -7.30
N TRP A 71 14.20 15.76 -8.18
CA TRP A 71 13.00 15.94 -9.00
C TRP A 71 12.66 14.73 -9.85
N ARG A 72 13.67 14.08 -10.40
CA ARG A 72 13.47 12.88 -11.25
C ARG A 72 12.77 11.77 -10.47
N VAL A 73 13.13 11.60 -9.20
CA VAL A 73 12.50 10.59 -8.32
C VAL A 73 11.05 10.96 -8.02
N HIS A 74 10.76 12.23 -7.72
CA HIS A 74 9.38 12.67 -7.47
C HIS A 74 8.49 12.53 -8.71
N ILE A 75 8.99 12.85 -9.90
CA ILE A 75 8.27 12.64 -11.16
C ILE A 75 8.01 11.14 -11.38
N ALA A 76 9.03 10.30 -11.22
CA ALA A 76 8.87 8.85 -11.35
C ALA A 76 7.84 8.28 -10.34
N ARG A 77 7.88 8.75 -9.09
CA ARG A 77 6.91 8.37 -8.06
C ARG A 77 5.50 8.87 -8.41
N GLY A 78 5.37 10.10 -8.93
CA GLY A 78 4.09 10.65 -9.40
C GLY A 78 3.50 9.86 -10.56
N LEU A 79 4.31 9.49 -11.54
CA LEU A 79 3.89 8.65 -12.67
C LEU A 79 3.42 7.26 -12.22
N LEU A 80 4.20 6.59 -11.37
CA LEU A 80 3.84 5.28 -10.83
C LEU A 80 2.58 5.37 -9.96
N ASN A 81 2.47 6.41 -9.15
CA ASN A 81 1.28 6.62 -8.32
C ASN A 81 0.05 6.93 -9.18
N CYS A 82 0.18 7.73 -10.23
CA CYS A 82 -0.90 8.03 -11.16
C CYS A 82 -1.37 6.75 -11.88
N LEU A 83 -0.45 5.97 -12.43
CA LEU A 83 -0.75 4.71 -13.12
C LEU A 83 -1.42 3.70 -12.17
N GLY A 84 -0.80 3.47 -11.01
CA GLY A 84 -1.33 2.53 -10.02
C GLY A 84 -2.68 2.95 -9.46
N SER A 85 -2.84 4.24 -9.12
CA SER A 85 -4.10 4.76 -8.57
C SER A 85 -5.22 4.77 -9.61
N TYR A 86 -4.93 5.12 -10.87
CA TYR A 86 -5.94 5.04 -11.94
C TYR A 86 -6.42 3.60 -12.13
N ALA A 87 -5.48 2.68 -12.25
CA ALA A 87 -5.79 1.26 -12.42
C ALA A 87 -6.61 0.72 -11.24
N LEU A 88 -6.23 1.07 -10.01
CA LEU A 88 -6.95 0.67 -8.79
C LEU A 88 -8.36 1.27 -8.73
N PHE A 89 -8.51 2.58 -8.93
CA PHE A 89 -9.79 3.28 -8.81
C PHE A 89 -10.78 2.81 -9.87
N TYR A 90 -10.30 2.61 -11.12
CA TYR A 90 -11.13 2.08 -12.18
C TYR A 90 -11.54 0.62 -11.89
N ALA A 91 -10.64 -0.19 -11.35
CA ALA A 91 -10.95 -1.54 -10.93
C ALA A 91 -11.99 -1.56 -9.81
N LEU A 92 -11.85 -0.72 -8.78
CA LEU A 92 -12.82 -0.60 -7.66
C LEU A 92 -14.20 -0.17 -8.14
N ALA A 93 -14.27 0.72 -9.14
CA ALA A 93 -15.53 1.17 -9.73
C ALA A 93 -16.25 0.08 -10.55
N THR A 94 -15.51 -0.91 -11.08
CA THR A 94 -16.05 -1.85 -12.06
C THR A 94 -16.07 -3.32 -11.61
N LEU A 95 -15.29 -3.65 -10.58
CA LEU A 95 -15.16 -5.02 -10.06
C LEU A 95 -15.58 -5.08 -8.57
N PRO A 96 -15.92 -6.28 -8.06
CA PRO A 96 -16.16 -6.46 -6.63
C PRO A 96 -14.93 -6.06 -5.78
N LEU A 97 -15.19 -5.42 -4.63
CA LEU A 97 -14.15 -4.96 -3.71
C LEU A 97 -13.19 -6.09 -3.31
N SER A 98 -13.76 -7.24 -2.97
CA SER A 98 -13.02 -8.43 -2.58
C SER A 98 -12.07 -8.93 -3.66
N VAL A 99 -12.49 -8.92 -4.92
CA VAL A 99 -11.68 -9.34 -6.08
C VAL A 99 -10.51 -8.37 -6.28
N VAL A 100 -10.78 -7.07 -6.29
CA VAL A 100 -9.74 -6.05 -6.50
C VAL A 100 -8.67 -6.13 -5.41
N ILE A 101 -9.08 -6.12 -4.14
CA ILE A 101 -8.16 -6.20 -3.01
C ILE A 101 -7.38 -7.51 -3.03
N THR A 102 -8.02 -8.61 -3.40
CA THR A 102 -7.35 -9.91 -3.52
C THR A 102 -6.24 -9.90 -4.56
N ILE A 103 -6.51 -9.42 -5.76
CA ILE A 103 -5.50 -9.36 -6.84
C ILE A 103 -4.38 -8.37 -6.47
N LEU A 104 -4.71 -7.29 -5.76
CA LEU A 104 -3.73 -6.32 -5.28
C LEU A 104 -2.68 -6.95 -4.33
N PHE A 105 -3.01 -8.06 -3.68
CA PHE A 105 -2.04 -8.85 -2.89
C PHE A 105 -0.94 -9.53 -3.69
N ALA A 106 -0.96 -9.45 -5.02
CA ALA A 106 0.22 -9.73 -5.81
C ALA A 106 1.34 -8.70 -5.59
N GLU A 107 1.08 -7.56 -4.94
CA GLU A 107 2.10 -6.53 -4.67
C GLU A 107 3.38 -7.07 -4.01
N PRO A 108 3.34 -7.88 -2.93
CA PRO A 108 4.56 -8.44 -2.35
C PRO A 108 5.41 -9.27 -3.32
N LEU A 109 4.79 -9.93 -4.32
CA LEU A 109 5.51 -10.66 -5.36
C LEU A 109 6.34 -9.73 -6.24
N PHE A 110 5.79 -8.55 -6.58
CA PHE A 110 6.51 -7.52 -7.32
C PHE A 110 7.52 -6.79 -6.45
N VAL A 111 7.25 -6.60 -5.15
CA VAL A 111 8.20 -5.97 -4.21
C VAL A 111 9.49 -6.78 -4.09
N ILE A 112 9.41 -8.11 -4.06
CA ILE A 112 10.59 -8.98 -3.88
C ILE A 112 11.66 -8.71 -4.94
N PRO A 113 11.40 -8.87 -6.26
CA PRO A 113 12.41 -8.61 -7.27
C PRO A 113 12.89 -7.15 -7.26
N PHE A 114 12.01 -6.18 -7.05
CA PHE A 114 12.42 -4.78 -6.98
C PHE A 114 13.28 -4.48 -5.75
N ALA A 115 12.98 -5.06 -4.59
CA ALA A 115 13.79 -4.90 -3.37
C ALA A 115 15.19 -5.53 -3.52
N VAL A 116 15.30 -6.70 -4.16
CA VAL A 116 16.58 -7.34 -4.46
C VAL A 116 17.39 -6.49 -5.45
N LEU A 117 16.79 -6.07 -6.56
CA LEU A 117 17.50 -5.38 -7.64
C LEU A 117 17.87 -3.94 -7.28
N ILE A 118 16.99 -3.23 -6.56
CA ILE A 118 17.14 -1.79 -6.34
C ILE A 118 17.72 -1.48 -4.95
N LEU A 119 17.30 -2.20 -3.91
CA LEU A 119 17.72 -1.99 -2.53
C LEU A 119 18.85 -2.94 -2.10
N HIS A 120 19.16 -3.96 -2.92
CA HIS A 120 20.07 -5.04 -2.57
C HIS A 120 19.69 -5.73 -1.24
N GLU A 121 18.38 -5.82 -0.96
CA GLU A 121 17.88 -6.51 0.23
C GLU A 121 18.05 -8.02 0.09
N GLN A 122 18.47 -8.65 1.18
CA GLN A 122 18.53 -10.11 1.24
C GLN A 122 17.12 -10.67 1.46
N VAL A 123 16.61 -11.40 0.49
CA VAL A 123 15.33 -12.10 0.54
C VAL A 123 15.63 -13.60 0.67
N GLY A 124 15.12 -14.22 1.73
CA GLY A 124 15.31 -15.64 1.98
C GLY A 124 14.36 -16.49 1.14
N THR A 125 14.74 -17.76 0.88
CA THR A 125 13.90 -18.74 0.16
C THR A 125 12.49 -18.85 0.76
N LYS A 126 12.38 -18.68 2.08
CA LYS A 126 11.08 -18.73 2.77
C LYS A 126 10.22 -17.51 2.49
N ASP A 127 10.81 -16.33 2.29
CA ASP A 127 10.08 -15.12 1.92
C ASP A 127 9.50 -15.29 0.51
N VAL A 128 10.25 -15.92 -0.40
CA VAL A 128 9.78 -16.26 -1.74
C VAL A 128 8.68 -17.32 -1.69
N LEU A 129 8.84 -18.39 -0.92
CA LEU A 129 7.83 -19.43 -0.78
C LEU A 129 6.53 -18.89 -0.19
N ALA A 130 6.61 -18.01 0.80
CA ALA A 130 5.44 -17.40 1.38
C ALA A 130 4.73 -16.44 0.40
N ALA A 131 5.49 -15.70 -0.41
CA ALA A 131 4.91 -14.89 -1.47
C ALA A 131 4.21 -15.75 -2.54
N LEU A 132 4.84 -16.86 -2.97
CA LEU A 132 4.23 -17.81 -3.90
C LEU A 132 2.97 -18.46 -3.31
N LEU A 133 3.00 -18.84 -2.03
CA LEU A 133 1.82 -19.38 -1.35
C LEU A 133 0.70 -18.33 -1.29
N GLY A 134 1.04 -17.07 -0.98
CA GLY A 134 0.10 -15.96 -1.05
C GLY A 134 -0.51 -15.81 -2.45
N LEU A 135 0.29 -15.92 -3.51
CA LEU A 135 -0.19 -15.88 -4.89
C LEU A 135 -1.16 -17.04 -5.20
N VAL A 136 -0.85 -18.26 -4.75
CA VAL A 136 -1.77 -19.40 -4.88
C VAL A 136 -3.11 -19.07 -4.21
N GLY A 137 -3.10 -18.50 -3.01
CA GLY A 137 -4.29 -18.03 -2.33
C GLY A 137 -5.07 -16.98 -3.14
N VAL A 138 -4.36 -16.01 -3.75
CA VAL A 138 -4.93 -15.01 -4.66
C VAL A 138 -5.62 -15.67 -5.86
N VAL A 139 -4.94 -16.60 -6.52
CA VAL A 139 -5.49 -17.30 -7.71
C VAL A 139 -6.72 -18.15 -7.34
N VAL A 140 -6.64 -18.90 -6.23
CA VAL A 140 -7.79 -19.67 -5.72
C VAL A 140 -8.97 -18.77 -5.46
N MET A 141 -8.75 -17.61 -4.86
CA MET A 141 -9.78 -16.68 -4.43
C MET A 141 -10.40 -15.90 -5.60
N SER A 142 -9.59 -15.49 -6.55
CA SER A 142 -10.07 -14.72 -7.71
C SER A 142 -10.97 -15.53 -8.63
N GLN A 143 -10.80 -16.89 -8.64
CA GLN A 143 -11.43 -17.75 -9.65
C GLN A 143 -11.57 -16.98 -10.96
N PRO A 144 -10.48 -16.52 -11.58
CA PRO A 144 -10.62 -15.75 -12.79
C PRO A 144 -11.39 -16.63 -13.75
N ASP A 145 -12.61 -16.22 -14.09
CA ASP A 145 -13.36 -16.87 -15.15
C ASP A 145 -12.62 -16.55 -16.46
N VAL A 146 -11.59 -17.33 -16.71
CA VAL A 146 -10.70 -17.20 -17.87
C VAL A 146 -11.49 -17.34 -19.17
N SER A 147 -12.70 -17.90 -19.08
CA SER A 147 -13.58 -18.08 -20.22
C SER A 147 -14.20 -16.77 -20.73
N GLN A 148 -14.34 -15.76 -19.87
CA GLN A 148 -14.91 -14.46 -20.24
C GLN A 148 -13.87 -13.36 -20.46
N GLY A 149 -12.60 -13.60 -20.12
CA GLY A 149 -11.46 -12.73 -20.48
C GLY A 149 -11.62 -11.25 -20.14
N ASP A 150 -12.21 -10.91 -18.97
CA ASP A 150 -12.37 -9.49 -18.61
C ASP A 150 -10.99 -8.88 -18.32
N TRP A 151 -10.47 -8.12 -19.30
CA TRP A 151 -9.19 -7.41 -19.21
C TRP A 151 -9.08 -6.51 -17.98
N LYS A 152 -10.22 -6.10 -17.38
CA LYS A 152 -10.24 -5.27 -16.16
C LYS A 152 -9.59 -5.97 -14.98
N MET A 153 -9.55 -7.30 -14.95
CA MET A 153 -8.82 -8.07 -13.93
C MET A 153 -7.31 -7.87 -13.97
N LEU A 154 -6.75 -7.37 -15.08
CA LEU A 154 -5.34 -7.00 -15.18
C LEU A 154 -5.04 -5.67 -14.45
N LEU A 155 -6.04 -4.80 -14.25
CA LEU A 155 -5.83 -3.50 -13.64
C LEU A 155 -5.31 -3.56 -12.20
N PRO A 156 -5.86 -4.40 -11.30
CA PRO A 156 -5.27 -4.55 -9.97
C PRO A 156 -3.82 -5.07 -9.99
N LEU A 157 -3.42 -5.88 -11.00
CA LEU A 157 -2.01 -6.29 -11.16
C LEU A 157 -1.12 -5.14 -11.59
N VAL A 158 -1.61 -4.27 -12.50
CA VAL A 158 -0.91 -3.03 -12.87
C VAL A 158 -0.76 -2.12 -11.66
N ALA A 159 -1.80 -1.98 -10.84
CA ALA A 159 -1.75 -1.23 -9.60
C ALA A 159 -0.72 -1.83 -8.63
N ALA A 160 -0.78 -3.16 -8.40
CA ALA A 160 0.15 -3.88 -7.52
C ALA A 160 1.61 -3.69 -7.92
N SER A 161 1.94 -3.85 -9.21
CA SER A 161 3.31 -3.67 -9.70
C SER A 161 3.79 -2.22 -9.59
N SER A 162 2.91 -1.25 -9.88
CA SER A 162 3.21 0.18 -9.76
C SER A 162 3.47 0.58 -8.31
N PHE A 163 2.64 0.12 -7.38
CA PHE A 163 2.81 0.41 -5.94
C PHE A 163 4.02 -0.32 -5.35
N ALA A 164 4.30 -1.55 -5.78
CA ALA A 164 5.51 -2.27 -5.39
C ALA A 164 6.77 -1.48 -5.75
N LEU A 165 6.87 -1.00 -6.98
CA LEU A 165 8.00 -0.19 -7.41
C LEU A 165 8.03 1.16 -6.67
N LEU A 166 6.88 1.82 -6.52
CA LEU A 166 6.75 3.08 -5.76
C LEU A 166 7.26 2.92 -4.31
N ASN A 167 6.92 1.83 -3.63
CA ASN A 167 7.35 1.54 -2.26
C ASN A 167 8.87 1.36 -2.17
N VAL A 168 9.45 0.63 -3.11
CA VAL A 168 10.90 0.42 -3.19
C VAL A 168 11.64 1.74 -3.48
N LEU A 169 11.14 2.55 -4.42
CA LEU A 169 11.70 3.88 -4.71
C LEU A 169 11.58 4.82 -3.49
N THR A 170 10.44 4.80 -2.80
CA THR A 170 10.21 5.59 -1.59
C THR A 170 11.20 5.23 -0.48
N LYS A 171 11.50 3.95 -0.31
CA LYS A 171 12.51 3.52 0.67
C LYS A 171 13.92 3.95 0.27
N LYS A 172 14.30 3.77 -0.99
CA LYS A 172 15.67 4.05 -1.45
C LYS A 172 16.02 5.53 -1.40
N TRP A 173 15.16 6.37 -1.96
CA TRP A 173 15.42 7.80 -2.12
C TRP A 173 14.65 8.69 -1.14
N GLY A 174 13.59 8.18 -0.52
CA GLY A 174 12.83 8.93 0.46
C GLY A 174 13.41 8.93 1.87
N ALA A 175 14.53 8.24 2.12
CA ALA A 175 15.10 8.12 3.46
C ALA A 175 15.55 9.48 4.07
N GLN A 176 15.95 10.42 3.24
CA GLN A 176 16.47 11.74 3.66
C GLN A 176 15.39 12.83 3.66
N GLU A 177 14.22 12.57 3.12
CA GLU A 177 13.10 13.51 3.05
C GLU A 177 12.09 13.25 4.16
N SER A 178 11.38 14.30 4.63
CA SER A 178 10.31 14.09 5.60
C SER A 178 9.14 13.30 4.98
N PRO A 179 8.37 12.52 5.76
CA PRO A 179 7.18 11.84 5.23
C PRO A 179 6.18 12.80 4.59
N VAL A 180 6.03 14.00 5.17
CA VAL A 180 5.14 15.04 4.67
C VAL A 180 5.65 15.60 3.33
N SER A 181 6.97 15.82 3.17
CA SER A 181 7.58 16.20 1.88
C SER A 181 7.30 15.16 0.80
N LEU A 182 7.49 13.88 1.12
CA LEU A 182 7.22 12.78 0.18
C LEU A 182 5.76 12.71 -0.25
N MET A 183 4.82 12.98 0.67
CA MET A 183 3.39 13.02 0.39
C MET A 183 3.02 14.25 -0.44
N LEU A 184 3.55 15.42 -0.09
CA LEU A 184 3.33 16.67 -0.81
C LEU A 184 3.73 16.56 -2.27
N TRP A 185 4.97 16.17 -2.52
CA TRP A 185 5.49 16.09 -3.90
C TRP A 185 4.84 14.97 -4.71
N MET A 186 4.42 13.89 -4.08
CA MET A 186 3.62 12.86 -4.72
C MET A 186 2.23 13.40 -5.11
N ALA A 187 1.57 14.16 -4.22
CA ALA A 187 0.28 14.78 -4.52
C ALA A 187 0.41 15.79 -5.66
N VAL A 188 1.39 16.69 -5.60
CA VAL A 188 1.63 17.71 -6.64
C VAL A 188 1.92 17.06 -7.99
N SER A 189 2.85 16.11 -8.05
CA SER A 189 3.20 15.45 -9.31
C SER A 189 2.04 14.63 -9.88
N THR A 190 1.27 13.94 -9.03
CA THR A 190 0.09 13.19 -9.49
C THR A 190 -0.99 14.13 -10.01
N LEU A 191 -1.25 15.25 -9.34
CA LEU A 191 -2.22 16.26 -9.81
C LEU A 191 -1.84 16.84 -11.16
N LEU A 192 -0.59 17.25 -11.35
CA LEU A 192 -0.11 17.79 -12.62
C LEU A 192 -0.33 16.83 -13.79
N ILE A 193 -0.22 15.53 -13.53
CA ILE A 193 -0.45 14.49 -14.54
C ILE A 193 -1.95 14.27 -14.76
N THR A 194 -2.78 14.27 -13.70
CA THR A 194 -4.18 13.84 -13.79
C THR A 194 -5.14 14.96 -14.24
N ILE A 195 -4.84 16.23 -13.95
CA ILE A 195 -5.71 17.38 -14.30
C ILE A 195 -6.06 17.41 -15.79
N PRO A 196 -5.12 17.27 -16.75
CA PRO A 196 -5.47 17.32 -18.17
C PRO A 196 -6.49 16.26 -18.59
N PHE A 197 -6.37 15.05 -18.02
CA PHE A 197 -7.28 13.94 -18.33
C PHE A 197 -8.65 14.13 -17.67
N ALA A 198 -8.69 14.67 -16.45
CA ALA A 198 -9.95 14.94 -15.75
C ALA A 198 -10.73 16.08 -16.42
N ALA A 199 -10.05 17.11 -16.90
CA ALA A 199 -10.69 18.29 -17.49
C ALA A 199 -11.58 17.94 -18.70
N SER A 200 -11.20 16.91 -19.49
CA SER A 200 -11.96 16.47 -20.65
C SER A 200 -13.20 15.62 -20.33
N GLN A 201 -13.31 15.11 -19.10
CA GLN A 201 -14.35 14.18 -18.66
C GLN A 201 -15.03 14.65 -17.37
N TRP A 202 -14.91 15.95 -17.06
CA TRP A 202 -15.44 16.49 -15.80
C TRP A 202 -16.95 16.48 -15.80
N VAL A 203 -17.53 15.84 -14.78
CA VAL A 203 -18.97 15.84 -14.52
C VAL A 203 -19.29 16.76 -13.34
N GLU A 204 -20.49 17.28 -13.29
CA GLU A 204 -20.97 18.09 -12.17
C GLU A 204 -21.08 17.24 -10.90
N LEU A 205 -20.60 17.79 -9.79
CA LEU A 205 -20.49 17.11 -8.50
C LEU A 205 -21.58 17.60 -7.55
N ARG A 206 -22.14 16.67 -6.78
CA ARG A 206 -23.04 16.98 -5.66
C ARG A 206 -22.20 17.30 -4.41
N TRP A 207 -22.79 18.02 -3.47
CA TRP A 207 -22.12 18.31 -2.18
C TRP A 207 -21.65 17.06 -1.43
N GLN A 208 -22.39 15.98 -1.54
CA GLN A 208 -22.02 14.68 -0.97
C GLN A 208 -20.72 14.12 -1.54
N ASP A 209 -20.47 14.33 -2.83
CA ASP A 209 -19.28 13.86 -3.53
C ASP A 209 -18.01 14.58 -3.02
N TYR A 210 -18.11 15.86 -2.70
CA TYR A 210 -17.01 16.62 -2.06
C TYR A 210 -16.74 16.12 -0.63
N GLY A 211 -17.78 15.86 0.16
CA GLY A 211 -17.63 15.29 1.51
C GLY A 211 -16.96 13.92 1.49
N MET A 212 -17.35 13.07 0.54
CA MET A 212 -16.76 11.76 0.34
C MET A 212 -15.31 11.86 -0.12
N ALA A 213 -15.01 12.77 -1.06
CA ALA A 213 -13.65 13.01 -1.52
C ALA A 213 -12.73 13.50 -0.40
N LEU A 214 -13.23 14.36 0.50
CA LEU A 214 -12.49 14.79 1.70
C LEU A 214 -12.22 13.60 2.64
N ALA A 215 -13.22 12.76 2.92
CA ALA A 215 -13.04 11.57 3.74
C ALA A 215 -11.99 10.60 3.14
N ILE A 216 -12.07 10.36 1.83
CA ILE A 216 -11.08 9.58 1.07
C ILE A 216 -9.68 10.19 1.21
N ALA A 217 -9.55 11.52 1.11
CA ALA A 217 -8.27 12.21 1.21
C ALA A 217 -7.68 12.14 2.63
N VAL A 218 -8.50 12.28 3.66
CA VAL A 218 -8.08 12.14 5.07
C VAL A 218 -7.58 10.73 5.32
N LEU A 219 -8.38 9.71 5.01
CA LEU A 219 -7.99 8.30 5.18
C LEU A 219 -6.74 7.95 4.37
N GLY A 220 -6.66 8.43 3.13
CA GLY A 220 -5.51 8.25 2.28
C GLY A 220 -4.25 8.97 2.77
N SER A 221 -4.38 10.12 3.43
CA SER A 221 -3.25 10.83 4.04
C SER A 221 -2.76 10.10 5.28
N VAL A 222 -3.67 9.60 6.12
CA VAL A 222 -3.36 8.75 7.28
C VAL A 222 -2.64 7.48 6.80
N TYR A 223 -3.22 6.78 5.81
CA TYR A 223 -2.58 5.62 5.18
C TYR A 223 -1.15 5.93 4.72
N SER A 224 -0.99 6.99 3.91
CA SER A 224 0.30 7.32 3.30
C SER A 224 1.36 7.68 4.34
N TYR A 225 0.99 8.46 5.36
CA TYR A 225 1.91 8.85 6.42
C TYR A 225 2.40 7.64 7.21
N PHE A 226 1.48 6.84 7.75
CA PHE A 226 1.82 5.68 8.55
C PHE A 226 2.50 4.58 7.74
N TRP A 227 2.16 4.44 6.46
CA TRP A 227 2.85 3.54 5.54
C TRP A 227 4.30 3.93 5.32
N ILE A 228 4.57 5.21 4.96
CA ILE A 228 5.93 5.71 4.75
C ILE A 228 6.78 5.57 6.03
N VAL A 229 6.23 5.95 7.18
CA VAL A 229 6.93 5.83 8.47
C VAL A 229 7.21 4.36 8.79
N GLY A 230 6.22 3.48 8.61
CA GLY A 230 6.37 2.05 8.81
C GLY A 230 7.46 1.43 7.94
N LEU A 231 7.46 1.71 6.63
CA LEU A 231 8.46 1.20 5.68
C LEU A 231 9.90 1.61 6.04
N ARG A 232 10.08 2.82 6.59
CA ARG A 232 11.42 3.30 7.04
C ARG A 232 11.95 2.52 8.24
N MET A 233 11.07 1.97 9.07
CA MET A 233 11.42 1.29 10.32
C MET A 233 11.81 -0.18 10.11
N GLY A 234 11.61 -0.76 8.91
CA GLY A 234 11.84 -2.18 8.67
C GLY A 234 12.12 -2.57 7.22
N ASN A 235 12.16 -3.86 6.99
CA ASN A 235 12.33 -4.45 5.66
C ASN A 235 11.02 -4.32 4.87
N VAL A 236 11.07 -3.73 3.66
CA VAL A 236 9.87 -3.46 2.83
C VAL A 236 9.16 -4.76 2.51
N ALA A 237 9.89 -5.77 2.04
CA ALA A 237 9.31 -7.06 1.64
C ALA A 237 8.57 -7.77 2.79
N LYS A 238 8.96 -7.51 4.06
CA LYS A 238 8.28 -8.08 5.23
C LYS A 238 7.10 -7.26 5.70
N LEU A 239 7.19 -5.94 5.60
CA LEU A 239 6.14 -5.04 6.07
C LEU A 239 4.96 -4.98 5.08
N THR A 240 5.22 -5.04 3.79
CA THR A 240 4.15 -5.09 2.77
C THR A 240 3.27 -6.33 2.88
N GLN A 241 3.78 -7.41 3.48
CA GLN A 241 2.96 -8.60 3.72
C GLN A 241 1.91 -8.43 4.83
N LEU A 242 2.08 -7.42 5.70
CA LEU A 242 1.03 -7.09 6.67
C LEU A 242 -0.22 -6.54 6.00
N SER A 243 -0.13 -6.05 4.75
CA SER A 243 -1.31 -5.65 3.97
C SER A 243 -2.31 -6.79 3.73
N PHE A 244 -1.88 -8.06 3.84
CA PHE A 244 -2.82 -9.19 3.77
C PHE A 244 -3.94 -9.12 4.82
N LEU A 245 -3.74 -8.37 5.91
CA LEU A 245 -4.78 -8.12 6.90
C LEU A 245 -5.94 -7.24 6.37
N SER A 246 -5.74 -6.52 5.25
CA SER A 246 -6.84 -5.80 4.60
C SER A 246 -7.89 -6.74 3.99
N LEU A 247 -7.55 -8.02 3.72
CA LEU A 247 -8.48 -9.01 3.16
C LEU A 247 -9.70 -9.26 4.06
N PRO A 248 -9.54 -9.73 5.32
CA PRO A 248 -10.68 -9.95 6.18
C PRO A 248 -11.47 -8.66 6.41
N LEU A 249 -10.80 -7.50 6.42
CA LEU A 249 -11.46 -6.19 6.48
C LEU A 249 -12.27 -5.92 5.21
N ALA A 250 -11.69 -6.12 4.02
CA ALA A 250 -12.39 -5.92 2.75
C ALA A 250 -13.61 -6.84 2.60
N PHE A 251 -13.52 -8.08 3.09
CA PHE A 251 -14.67 -8.98 3.11
C PHE A 251 -15.78 -8.49 4.04
N GLY A 252 -15.42 -8.10 5.26
CA GLY A 252 -16.39 -7.56 6.21
C GLY A 252 -17.08 -6.31 5.67
N LEU A 253 -16.32 -5.40 5.08
CA LEU A 253 -16.84 -4.16 4.50
C LEU A 253 -17.62 -4.43 3.20
N GLY A 254 -17.15 -5.34 2.35
CA GLY A 254 -17.84 -5.77 1.13
C GLY A 254 -19.21 -6.37 1.44
N TRP A 255 -19.28 -7.23 2.45
CA TRP A 255 -20.55 -7.79 2.91
C TRP A 255 -21.47 -6.73 3.53
N ALA A 256 -20.93 -5.88 4.40
CA ALA A 256 -21.72 -4.90 5.14
C ALA A 256 -22.28 -3.77 4.26
N PHE A 257 -21.50 -3.28 3.30
CA PHE A 257 -21.85 -2.10 2.49
C PHE A 257 -22.35 -2.43 1.09
N PHE A 258 -21.92 -3.55 0.51
CA PHE A 258 -22.24 -3.90 -0.89
C PHE A 258 -23.01 -5.20 -1.02
N HIS A 259 -23.33 -5.88 0.10
CA HIS A 259 -23.97 -7.20 0.13
C HIS A 259 -23.17 -8.26 -0.67
N GLU A 260 -21.85 -8.07 -0.82
CA GLU A 260 -20.92 -8.99 -1.46
C GLU A 260 -20.60 -10.13 -0.49
N ALA A 261 -21.43 -11.17 -0.43
CA ALA A 261 -21.15 -12.33 0.41
C ALA A 261 -19.93 -13.09 -0.12
N PRO A 262 -18.88 -13.34 0.71
CA PRO A 262 -17.74 -14.13 0.27
C PRO A 262 -18.18 -15.57 -0.02
N GLY A 263 -17.91 -16.05 -1.22
CA GLY A 263 -18.12 -17.45 -1.56
C GLY A 263 -17.16 -18.37 -0.81
N ALA A 264 -17.46 -19.65 -0.73
CA ALA A 264 -16.62 -20.64 -0.04
C ALA A 264 -15.16 -20.64 -0.56
N VAL A 265 -14.97 -20.46 -1.84
CA VAL A 265 -13.64 -20.41 -2.48
C VAL A 265 -12.85 -19.19 -2.03
N THR A 266 -13.53 -18.06 -1.88
CA THR A 266 -12.96 -16.82 -1.35
C THR A 266 -12.43 -17.04 0.07
N VAL A 267 -13.17 -17.76 0.90
CA VAL A 267 -12.76 -18.11 2.27
C VAL A 267 -11.51 -19.02 2.25
N TRP A 268 -11.47 -20.04 1.40
CA TRP A 268 -10.32 -20.92 1.26
C TRP A 268 -9.07 -20.15 0.80
N GLY A 269 -9.20 -19.28 -0.21
CA GLY A 269 -8.10 -18.41 -0.64
C GLY A 269 -7.60 -17.50 0.48
N ALA A 270 -8.49 -16.91 1.28
CA ALA A 270 -8.14 -16.10 2.44
C ALA A 270 -7.37 -16.90 3.50
N LEU A 271 -7.75 -18.17 3.75
CA LEU A 271 -7.03 -19.06 4.68
C LEU A 271 -5.63 -19.39 4.18
N ILE A 272 -5.44 -19.63 2.87
CA ILE A 272 -4.13 -19.86 2.26
C ILE A 272 -3.25 -18.61 2.44
N ILE A 273 -3.79 -17.42 2.19
CA ILE A 273 -3.08 -16.16 2.39
C ILE A 273 -2.71 -15.95 3.85
N ALA A 274 -3.63 -16.23 4.78
CA ALA A 274 -3.35 -16.14 6.20
C ALA A 274 -2.21 -17.10 6.62
N ALA A 275 -2.19 -18.32 6.07
CA ALA A 275 -1.10 -19.28 6.29
C ALA A 275 0.24 -18.75 5.73
N ALA A 276 0.25 -18.10 4.56
CA ALA A 276 1.44 -17.46 3.99
C ALA A 276 1.99 -16.36 4.92
N VAL A 277 1.12 -15.51 5.46
CA VAL A 277 1.50 -14.46 6.44
C VAL A 277 2.05 -15.06 7.73
N MET A 278 1.43 -16.13 8.24
CA MET A 278 1.92 -16.82 9.44
C MET A 278 3.31 -17.42 9.21
N LEU A 279 3.57 -18.01 8.05
CA LEU A 279 4.86 -18.59 7.68
C LEU A 279 5.99 -17.54 7.72
N LEU A 280 5.68 -16.32 7.34
CA LEU A 280 6.58 -15.18 7.40
C LEU A 280 6.81 -14.66 8.82
N SER A 281 5.74 -14.54 9.60
CA SER A 281 5.83 -14.03 10.97
C SER A 281 6.63 -14.96 11.89
N MET A 282 6.53 -16.28 11.70
CA MET A 282 7.31 -17.29 12.44
C MET A 282 8.82 -17.17 12.19
N ASN A 283 9.23 -16.71 11.00
CA ASN A 283 10.64 -16.46 10.68
C ASN A 283 11.22 -15.27 11.43
N MET A 284 10.41 -14.26 11.70
CA MET A 284 10.86 -13.08 12.47
C MET A 284 11.22 -13.44 13.92
N ALA A 285 10.54 -14.40 14.52
CA ALA A 285 10.84 -14.88 15.87
C ALA A 285 12.15 -15.70 15.91
N ARG A 286 12.36 -16.61 14.95
CA ARG A 286 13.56 -17.48 14.90
C ARG A 286 14.86 -16.73 14.59
N VAL A 287 14.83 -15.72 13.72
CA VAL A 287 16.03 -14.91 13.41
C VAL A 287 16.49 -14.12 14.62
N LYS A 288 15.57 -13.61 15.45
CA LYS A 288 15.95 -12.94 16.72
C LYS A 288 16.61 -13.93 17.70
N THR A 289 16.07 -15.13 17.83
CA THR A 289 16.61 -16.15 18.74
C THR A 289 17.98 -16.63 18.29
N ALA A 290 18.16 -16.89 17.00
CA ALA A 290 19.45 -17.30 16.42
C ALA A 290 20.53 -16.21 16.56
N HIS A 291 20.18 -14.93 16.32
CA HIS A 291 21.13 -13.82 16.43
C HIS A 291 21.53 -13.53 17.89
N VAL A 292 20.62 -13.70 18.82
CA VAL A 292 20.90 -13.60 20.26
C VAL A 292 21.74 -14.79 20.73
N PHE A 293 21.46 -15.99 20.23
CA PHE A 293 22.21 -17.21 20.54
C PHE A 293 23.65 -17.13 20.00
N LEU A 294 23.85 -16.74 18.74
CA LEU A 294 25.16 -16.55 18.13
C LEU A 294 25.97 -15.45 18.84
N ARG A 295 25.35 -14.32 19.23
CA ARG A 295 26.03 -13.30 20.05
C ARG A 295 26.46 -13.78 21.44
N ARG A 296 25.77 -14.77 22.01
CA ARG A 296 26.19 -15.37 23.30
C ARG A 296 27.33 -16.34 23.12
N LEU A 297 27.38 -17.10 22.00
CA LEU A 297 28.46 -18.05 21.69
C LEU A 297 29.78 -17.37 21.30
N PHE A 298 29.74 -16.19 20.68
CA PHE A 298 30.92 -15.44 20.23
C PHE A 298 31.29 -14.25 21.12
N LYS A 299 30.81 -14.22 22.37
CA LYS A 299 31.35 -13.27 23.35
C LYS A 299 32.69 -13.75 23.81
N PRO A 300 33.83 -13.07 23.54
CA PRO A 300 35.10 -13.48 24.12
C PRO A 300 34.99 -13.44 25.63
N ALA A 301 35.42 -14.52 26.27
CA ALA A 301 35.57 -14.57 27.73
C ALA A 301 36.47 -13.41 28.14
N LYS A 302 35.97 -12.53 28.97
CA LYS A 302 36.82 -11.47 29.58
C LYS A 302 37.78 -12.17 30.51
N SER A 303 39.03 -12.20 30.10
CA SER A 303 40.18 -12.40 31.00
C SER A 303 40.36 -11.19 31.89
#